data_0ca6dfbad87b5ce7ee85f3253f72f0b3
#
_entry.id   0ca6dfbad87b5ce7ee85f3253f72f0b3
#
_cell.length_a   1.000
_cell.length_b   1.000
_cell.length_c   1.000
_cell.angle_alpha   90.00
_cell.angle_beta   90.00
_cell.angle_gamma   90.00
#
_symmetry.space_group_name_H-M   'P 1'
#
loop_
_entity.id
_entity.type
_entity.pdbx_description
1 polymer ?
#
loop_
_entity_poly.entity_id
_entity_poly.type
_entity_poly.pdbx_seq_one_letter_code
_entity_poly.pdbx_strand_id
1 'polypeptide(L)'
;MFTEDEFIHINLLQHYAFCPRQCALIYIENIWDENLFTVRGNILHEKVDSDADEKRDNLKIVRGLRIHSYRYGLVGKCDVVEIRSERVETTRKGYANGDRRVIKVLPVEYKAGKPKSSNIDKIQLCAQVLCLEEMLQTQITTGAFFYGAIRRREFITIDDQLRIETEKIIREVHDLLSSNVVPHERYSAKCKNCSISNLCQPKAMNEKKLKEYTELLYKQ
;
A
#
# COMPACT_ATOMS: atom_id res chain seq x y z
N MET A 1 -10.95 -11.96 -13.43
CA MET A 1 -10.87 -10.49 -13.49
C MET A 1 -11.92 -9.95 -12.54
N PHE A 2 -11.56 -8.98 -11.75
CA PHE A 2 -12.44 -8.33 -10.79
C PHE A 2 -13.25 -7.22 -11.47
N THR A 3 -14.44 -6.92 -10.97
CA THR A 3 -15.24 -5.74 -11.31
C THR A 3 -14.85 -4.57 -10.41
N GLU A 4 -15.20 -3.33 -10.76
CA GLU A 4 -14.76 -2.14 -9.98
C GLU A 4 -15.33 -2.10 -8.56
N ASP A 5 -16.51 -2.66 -8.35
CA ASP A 5 -17.15 -2.80 -7.04
C ASP A 5 -16.48 -3.86 -6.13
N GLU A 6 -15.66 -4.72 -6.71
CA GLU A 6 -14.86 -5.70 -5.97
C GLU A 6 -13.45 -5.17 -5.63
N PHE A 7 -13.10 -3.95 -6.08
CA PHE A 7 -11.76 -3.42 -5.85
C PHE A 7 -11.52 -3.10 -4.38
N ILE A 8 -10.34 -3.50 -3.91
CA ILE A 8 -9.85 -3.16 -2.57
C ILE A 8 -8.76 -2.09 -2.67
N HIS A 9 -8.69 -1.23 -1.67
CA HIS A 9 -7.64 -0.21 -1.60
C HIS A 9 -6.28 -0.81 -1.26
N ILE A 10 -5.22 -0.38 -1.93
CA ILE A 10 -3.83 -0.86 -1.72
C ILE A 10 -3.37 -0.71 -0.26
N ASN A 11 -3.83 0.31 0.46
CA ASN A 11 -3.47 0.50 1.86
C ASN A 11 -3.98 -0.63 2.79
N LEU A 12 -5.04 -1.38 2.39
CA LEU A 12 -5.47 -2.56 3.14
C LEU A 12 -4.38 -3.61 3.25
N LEU A 13 -3.58 -3.76 2.20
CA LEU A 13 -2.48 -4.72 2.18
C LEU A 13 -1.46 -4.40 3.28
N GLN A 14 -1.20 -3.11 3.51
CA GLN A 14 -0.31 -2.65 4.58
C GLN A 14 -0.91 -2.93 5.97
N HIS A 15 -2.22 -2.66 6.15
CA HIS A 15 -2.93 -2.98 7.39
C HIS A 15 -2.96 -4.48 7.67
N TYR A 16 -3.24 -5.29 6.65
CA TYR A 16 -3.25 -6.75 6.74
C TYR A 16 -1.87 -7.32 7.08
N ALA A 17 -0.84 -6.90 6.35
CA ALA A 17 0.54 -7.32 6.61
C ALA A 17 1.04 -6.92 8.01
N PHE A 18 0.54 -5.81 8.57
CA PHE A 18 0.77 -5.45 9.96
C PHE A 18 0.00 -6.36 10.92
N CYS A 19 -1.29 -6.55 10.69
CA CYS A 19 -2.16 -7.38 11.52
C CYS A 19 -3.50 -7.63 10.81
N PRO A 20 -3.87 -8.90 10.47
CA PRO A 20 -5.15 -9.22 9.85
C PRO A 20 -6.35 -8.69 10.64
N ARG A 21 -6.32 -8.77 11.98
CA ARG A 21 -7.37 -8.20 12.84
C ARG A 21 -7.46 -6.68 12.74
N GLN A 22 -6.32 -5.96 12.63
CA GLN A 22 -6.36 -4.52 12.41
C GLN A 22 -7.06 -4.18 11.10
N CYS A 23 -6.72 -4.89 10.02
CA CYS A 23 -7.35 -4.72 8.72
C CYS A 23 -8.87 -4.93 8.81
N ALA A 24 -9.31 -6.03 9.41
CA ALA A 24 -10.73 -6.35 9.58
C ALA A 24 -11.47 -5.29 10.42
N LEU A 25 -10.93 -4.90 11.57
CA LEU A 25 -11.55 -3.88 12.43
C LEU A 25 -11.70 -2.54 11.73
N ILE A 26 -10.71 -2.13 10.93
CA ILE A 26 -10.78 -0.87 10.19
C ILE A 26 -11.82 -0.93 9.06
N TYR A 27 -11.87 -2.02 8.29
CA TYR A 27 -12.64 -2.06 7.04
C TYR A 27 -13.97 -2.80 7.14
N ILE A 28 -14.11 -3.78 8.02
CA ILE A 28 -15.38 -4.47 8.24
C ILE A 28 -16.20 -3.74 9.31
N GLU A 29 -15.56 -3.39 10.44
CA GLU A 29 -16.23 -2.75 11.56
C GLU A 29 -16.17 -1.21 11.52
N ASN A 30 -15.50 -0.62 10.52
CA ASN A 30 -15.30 0.82 10.36
C ASN A 30 -14.68 1.50 11.59
N ILE A 31 -13.83 0.80 12.33
CA ILE A 31 -13.15 1.30 13.52
C ILE A 31 -11.87 2.02 13.07
N TRP A 32 -11.83 3.32 13.27
CA TRP A 32 -10.64 4.14 12.97
C TRP A 32 -10.27 5.02 14.15
N ASP A 33 -8.98 5.10 14.44
CA ASP A 33 -8.40 6.05 15.39
C ASP A 33 -7.05 6.54 14.85
N GLU A 34 -6.73 7.80 15.11
CA GLU A 34 -5.49 8.41 14.67
C GLU A 34 -4.46 8.42 15.78
N ASN A 35 -3.20 8.24 15.39
CA ASN A 35 -2.07 8.47 16.26
C ASN A 35 -1.06 9.41 15.59
N LEU A 36 -0.01 9.80 16.31
CA LEU A 36 1.01 10.72 15.79
C LEU A 36 1.67 10.23 14.50
N PHE A 37 1.71 8.91 14.25
CA PHE A 37 2.32 8.35 13.04
C PHE A 37 1.38 8.49 11.84
N THR A 38 0.08 8.25 12.01
CA THR A 38 -0.93 8.41 10.95
C THR A 38 -1.07 9.87 10.56
N VAL A 39 -1.16 10.79 11.54
CA VAL A 39 -1.25 12.24 11.28
C VAL A 39 -0.02 12.76 10.51
N ARG A 40 1.19 12.39 10.92
CA ARG A 40 2.42 12.79 10.20
C ARG A 40 2.47 12.22 8.78
N GLY A 41 1.96 11.01 8.58
CA GLY A 41 1.81 10.41 7.25
C GLY A 41 0.90 11.26 6.36
N ASN A 42 -0.30 11.56 6.81
CA ASN A 42 -1.30 12.33 6.09
C ASN A 42 -0.77 13.71 5.66
N ILE A 43 -0.13 14.47 6.57
CA ILE A 43 0.48 15.78 6.26
C ILE A 43 1.53 15.67 5.15
N LEU A 44 2.35 14.61 5.15
CA LEU A 44 3.37 14.41 4.12
C LEU A 44 2.73 14.13 2.76
N HIS A 45 1.73 13.26 2.70
CA HIS A 45 1.02 12.91 1.45
C HIS A 45 0.27 14.12 0.88
N GLU A 46 -0.42 14.91 1.71
CA GLU A 46 -1.08 16.16 1.28
C GLU A 46 -0.09 17.12 0.63
N LYS A 47 1.09 17.28 1.24
CA LYS A 47 2.14 18.14 0.68
C LYS A 47 2.64 17.63 -0.67
N VAL A 48 2.85 16.32 -0.82
CA VAL A 48 3.32 15.73 -2.09
C VAL A 48 2.26 15.87 -3.18
N ASP A 49 0.99 15.69 -2.83
CA ASP A 49 -0.15 15.81 -3.75
C ASP A 49 -0.40 17.26 -4.21
N SER A 50 -0.02 18.25 -3.39
CA SER A 50 -0.22 19.67 -3.72
C SER A 50 0.77 20.23 -4.75
N ASP A 51 1.91 19.55 -4.96
CA ASP A 51 2.89 19.95 -5.96
C ASP A 51 2.41 19.61 -7.38
N ALA A 52 2.69 20.49 -8.34
CA ALA A 52 2.31 20.29 -9.74
C ALA A 52 3.14 19.18 -10.42
N ASP A 53 2.54 18.53 -11.43
CA ASP A 53 3.27 17.64 -12.32
C ASP A 53 4.43 18.39 -13.01
N GLU A 54 5.56 17.71 -13.16
CA GLU A 54 6.75 18.26 -13.82
C GLU A 54 7.03 17.50 -15.11
N LYS A 55 7.46 18.25 -16.13
CA LYS A 55 7.93 17.67 -17.40
C LYS A 55 9.25 18.32 -17.79
N ARG A 56 10.29 17.51 -17.92
CA ARG A 56 11.62 17.93 -18.37
C ARG A 56 12.11 16.95 -19.43
N ASP A 57 12.32 17.43 -20.65
CA ASP A 57 12.78 16.63 -21.79
C ASP A 57 12.07 15.25 -21.92
N ASN A 58 12.78 14.20 -21.53
CA ASN A 58 12.30 12.82 -21.58
C ASN A 58 11.73 12.28 -20.25
N LEU A 59 11.72 13.11 -19.19
CA LEU A 59 11.21 12.77 -17.87
C LEU A 59 9.90 13.49 -17.59
N LYS A 60 8.85 12.73 -17.26
CA LYS A 60 7.59 13.23 -16.70
C LYS A 60 7.49 12.74 -15.25
N ILE A 61 7.22 13.64 -14.32
CA ILE A 61 6.95 13.36 -12.91
C ILE A 61 5.46 13.61 -12.69
N VAL A 62 4.73 12.57 -12.34
CA VAL A 62 3.30 12.63 -12.06
C VAL A 62 3.10 12.42 -10.56
N ARG A 63 2.29 13.28 -9.94
CA ARG A 63 2.00 13.25 -8.51
C ARG A 63 0.56 12.80 -8.28
N GLY A 64 0.33 12.05 -7.21
CA GLY A 64 -1.00 11.59 -6.85
C GLY A 64 -1.68 10.74 -7.95
N LEU A 65 -0.90 9.99 -8.73
CA LEU A 65 -1.43 9.19 -9.84
C LEU A 65 -2.37 8.11 -9.32
N ARG A 66 -3.64 8.16 -9.72
CA ARG A 66 -4.60 7.08 -9.43
C ARG A 66 -4.25 5.85 -10.24
N ILE A 67 -4.25 4.70 -9.60
CA ILE A 67 -3.88 3.42 -10.19
C ILE A 67 -4.93 2.36 -9.85
N HIS A 68 -5.05 1.37 -10.74
CA HIS A 68 -5.93 0.22 -10.55
C HIS A 68 -5.38 -1.02 -11.24
N SER A 69 -5.93 -2.17 -10.88
CA SER A 69 -5.68 -3.44 -11.56
C SER A 69 -6.95 -4.28 -11.54
N TYR A 70 -7.48 -4.61 -12.70
CA TYR A 70 -8.59 -5.56 -12.85
C TYR A 70 -8.16 -7.00 -12.58
N ARG A 71 -6.89 -7.32 -12.85
CA ARG A 71 -6.33 -8.63 -12.58
C ARG A 71 -6.28 -8.94 -11.10
N TYR A 72 -5.89 -7.97 -10.29
CA TYR A 72 -5.69 -8.13 -8.85
C TYR A 72 -6.83 -7.55 -8.01
N GLY A 73 -7.81 -6.88 -8.61
CA GLY A 73 -8.90 -6.23 -7.90
C GLY A 73 -8.40 -5.10 -6.99
N LEU A 74 -7.49 -4.27 -7.47
CA LEU A 74 -6.84 -3.23 -6.67
C LEU A 74 -7.17 -1.84 -7.18
N VAL A 75 -7.29 -0.90 -6.26
CA VAL A 75 -7.35 0.54 -6.53
C VAL A 75 -6.49 1.30 -5.52
N GLY A 76 -5.89 2.39 -5.95
CA GLY A 76 -5.09 3.21 -5.05
C GLY A 76 -4.51 4.44 -5.72
N LYS A 77 -3.47 4.97 -5.11
CA LYS A 77 -2.75 6.15 -5.58
C LYS A 77 -1.25 5.98 -5.33
N CYS A 78 -0.43 6.36 -6.30
CA CYS A 78 1.00 6.53 -6.12
C CYS A 78 1.31 7.98 -5.76
N ASP A 79 2.15 8.21 -4.76
CA ASP A 79 2.56 9.56 -4.38
C ASP A 79 3.27 10.27 -5.54
N VAL A 80 4.28 9.61 -6.12
CA VAL A 80 5.01 10.10 -7.28
C VAL A 80 5.32 8.95 -8.23
N VAL A 81 5.17 9.19 -9.53
CA VAL A 81 5.60 8.28 -10.59
C VAL A 81 6.51 9.03 -11.56
N GLU A 82 7.75 8.61 -11.67
CA GLU A 82 8.71 9.12 -12.63
C GLU A 82 8.64 8.29 -13.91
N ILE A 83 8.25 8.89 -15.02
CA ILE A 83 8.10 8.22 -16.31
C ILE A 83 9.14 8.78 -17.27
N ARG A 84 10.06 7.92 -17.72
CA ARG A 84 11.00 8.25 -18.78
C ARG A 84 10.51 7.68 -20.12
N SER A 85 10.60 8.51 -21.16
CA SER A 85 10.18 8.12 -22.51
C SER A 85 11.23 8.57 -23.53
N GLU A 86 11.43 7.76 -24.58
CA GLU A 86 12.25 8.12 -25.73
C GLU A 86 11.36 8.47 -26.93
N ARG A 87 11.88 9.33 -27.80
CA ARG A 87 11.25 9.56 -29.12
C ARG A 87 11.54 8.35 -30.00
N VAL A 88 10.51 7.78 -30.58
CA VAL A 88 10.67 6.73 -31.59
C VAL A 88 10.86 7.42 -32.92
N GLU A 89 12.06 7.30 -33.51
CA GLU A 89 12.29 7.71 -34.89
C GLU A 89 11.56 6.74 -35.83
N THR A 90 10.38 7.12 -36.28
CA THR A 90 9.68 6.36 -37.33
C THR A 90 10.24 6.74 -38.68
N THR A 91 10.91 5.81 -39.34
CA THR A 91 11.43 5.97 -40.72
C THR A 91 10.33 6.01 -41.79
N ARG A 92 9.05 6.01 -41.40
CA ARG A 92 7.92 6.13 -42.35
C ARG A 92 7.47 7.59 -42.45
N LYS A 93 7.68 8.18 -43.64
CA LYS A 93 7.11 9.46 -44.05
C LYS A 93 5.59 9.43 -43.83
N GLY A 94 5.06 10.21 -42.91
CA GLY A 94 3.64 10.40 -42.77
C GLY A 94 3.03 10.63 -41.39
N TYR A 95 3.77 10.55 -40.30
CA TYR A 95 3.23 10.85 -38.95
C TYR A 95 3.97 12.03 -38.30
N ALA A 96 3.26 13.15 -38.20
CA ALA A 96 3.80 14.43 -37.71
C ALA A 96 3.86 14.58 -36.16
N ASN A 97 3.54 13.53 -35.39
CA ASN A 97 3.69 13.50 -33.94
C ASN A 97 4.58 12.31 -33.58
N GLY A 98 5.82 12.62 -33.20
CA GLY A 98 6.76 11.60 -32.74
C GLY A 98 6.20 10.81 -31.56
N ASP A 99 5.80 9.57 -31.80
CA ASP A 99 5.38 8.65 -30.76
C ASP A 99 6.49 8.50 -29.72
N ARG A 100 6.14 8.64 -28.46
CA ARG A 100 7.08 8.43 -27.35
C ARG A 100 6.86 7.05 -26.77
N ARG A 101 7.92 6.24 -26.74
CA ARG A 101 7.91 4.95 -26.05
C ARG A 101 8.31 5.17 -24.60
N VAL A 102 7.52 4.64 -23.66
CA VAL A 102 7.89 4.56 -22.25
C VAL A 102 9.04 3.55 -22.11
N ILE A 103 10.16 3.98 -21.54
CA ILE A 103 11.36 3.15 -21.37
C ILE A 103 11.63 2.80 -19.91
N LYS A 104 11.14 3.63 -18.97
CA LYS A 104 11.30 3.38 -17.55
C LYS A 104 10.19 4.04 -16.76
N VAL A 105 9.62 3.29 -15.84
CA VAL A 105 8.67 3.78 -14.83
C VAL A 105 9.26 3.52 -13.46
N LEU A 106 9.25 4.52 -12.59
CA LEU A 106 9.73 4.42 -11.22
C LEU A 106 8.69 5.01 -10.27
N PRO A 107 7.90 4.18 -9.60
CA PRO A 107 7.07 4.66 -8.49
C PRO A 107 7.93 5.02 -7.28
N VAL A 108 7.60 6.14 -6.64
CA VAL A 108 8.27 6.65 -5.45
C VAL A 108 7.22 6.90 -4.37
N GLU A 109 7.24 6.10 -3.35
CA GLU A 109 6.35 6.20 -2.18
C GLU A 109 7.02 7.04 -1.10
N TYR A 110 6.31 8.02 -0.55
CA TYR A 110 6.80 8.92 0.49
C TYR A 110 6.49 8.39 1.88
N LYS A 111 7.49 8.33 2.75
CA LYS A 111 7.37 7.86 4.14
C LYS A 111 7.83 8.95 5.10
N ALA A 112 6.98 9.32 6.05
CA ALA A 112 7.29 10.35 7.07
C ALA A 112 8.43 9.91 8.02
N GLY A 113 8.58 8.60 8.24
CA GLY A 113 9.54 8.01 9.18
C GLY A 113 10.92 7.74 8.60
N LYS A 114 11.57 6.72 9.19
CA LYS A 114 12.85 6.13 8.76
C LYS A 114 12.61 4.73 8.19
N PRO A 115 13.57 4.15 7.46
CA PRO A 115 13.50 2.77 6.99
C PRO A 115 13.15 1.79 8.12
N LYS A 116 12.26 0.83 7.80
CA LYS A 116 11.85 -0.25 8.71
C LYS A 116 12.42 -1.57 8.20
N SER A 117 12.70 -2.51 9.10
CA SER A 117 13.16 -3.85 8.75
C SER A 117 12.07 -4.77 8.18
N SER A 118 10.80 -4.42 8.34
CA SER A 118 9.67 -5.22 7.88
C SER A 118 9.36 -4.97 6.39
N ASN A 119 8.81 -6.00 5.72
CA ASN A 119 8.38 -5.89 4.31
C ASN A 119 7.04 -5.16 4.10
N ILE A 120 6.38 -4.71 5.17
CA ILE A 120 5.04 -4.11 5.10
C ILE A 120 4.96 -2.98 4.07
N ASP A 121 5.92 -2.03 4.11
CA ASP A 121 5.96 -0.92 3.17
C ASP A 121 6.31 -1.38 1.75
N LYS A 122 7.15 -2.44 1.61
CA LYS A 122 7.51 -3.02 0.30
C LYS A 122 6.33 -3.70 -0.39
N ILE A 123 5.44 -4.34 0.37
CA ILE A 123 4.20 -4.95 -0.15
C ILE A 123 3.31 -3.88 -0.78
N GLN A 124 3.13 -2.73 -0.12
CA GLN A 124 2.39 -1.60 -0.68
C GLN A 124 3.02 -1.10 -1.99
N LEU A 125 4.34 -0.88 -2.00
CA LEU A 125 5.06 -0.43 -3.18
C LEU A 125 4.98 -1.46 -4.33
N CYS A 126 5.09 -2.75 -4.03
CA CYS A 126 4.95 -3.81 -5.01
C CYS A 126 3.52 -3.85 -5.60
N ALA A 127 2.49 -3.69 -4.79
CA ALA A 127 1.11 -3.60 -5.28
C ALA A 127 0.90 -2.39 -6.21
N GLN A 128 1.51 -1.25 -5.91
CA GLN A 128 1.52 -0.09 -6.83
C GLN A 128 2.21 -0.44 -8.15
N VAL A 129 3.33 -1.16 -8.10
CA VAL A 129 4.04 -1.65 -9.30
C VAL A 129 3.15 -2.56 -10.13
N LEU A 130 2.46 -3.54 -9.53
CA LEU A 130 1.57 -4.45 -10.24
C LEU A 130 0.44 -3.72 -10.97
N CYS A 131 -0.15 -2.68 -10.35
CA CYS A 131 -1.14 -1.83 -11.00
C CYS A 131 -0.53 -1.03 -12.17
N LEU A 132 0.63 -0.41 -11.97
CA LEU A 132 1.30 0.36 -13.02
C LEU A 132 1.73 -0.52 -14.21
N GLU A 133 2.17 -1.73 -13.97
CA GLU A 133 2.53 -2.68 -15.03
C GLU A 133 1.33 -3.03 -15.92
N GLU A 134 0.16 -3.28 -15.29
CA GLU A 134 -1.09 -3.53 -16.02
C GLU A 134 -1.55 -2.31 -16.80
N MET A 135 -1.57 -1.12 -16.19
CA MET A 135 -2.02 0.10 -16.81
C MET A 135 -1.13 0.57 -17.98
N LEU A 136 0.19 0.41 -17.83
CA LEU A 136 1.18 0.94 -18.77
C LEU A 136 1.74 -0.12 -19.72
N GLN A 137 1.33 -1.39 -19.56
CA GLN A 137 1.81 -2.53 -20.34
C GLN A 137 3.36 -2.59 -20.40
N THR A 138 3.98 -2.42 -19.23
CA THR A 138 5.44 -2.37 -19.10
C THR A 138 5.89 -3.16 -17.86
N GLN A 139 7.12 -3.66 -17.87
CA GLN A 139 7.68 -4.33 -16.71
C GLN A 139 8.45 -3.33 -15.82
N ILE A 140 8.23 -3.39 -14.51
CA ILE A 140 8.86 -2.53 -13.52
C ILE A 140 9.61 -3.38 -12.49
N THR A 141 10.93 -3.30 -12.50
CA THR A 141 11.79 -4.10 -11.61
C THR A 141 12.30 -3.32 -10.39
N THR A 142 11.99 -2.03 -10.31
CA THR A 142 12.50 -1.15 -9.25
C THR A 142 11.43 -0.14 -8.86
N GLY A 143 11.23 0.03 -7.56
CA GLY A 143 10.52 1.15 -6.97
C GLY A 143 11.43 1.92 -6.02
N ALA A 144 10.94 2.96 -5.37
CA ALA A 144 11.73 3.70 -4.39
C ALA A 144 10.86 4.17 -3.22
N PHE A 145 11.47 4.30 -2.04
CA PHE A 145 10.95 5.07 -0.92
C PHE A 145 11.67 6.41 -0.84
N PHE A 146 10.95 7.46 -0.49
CA PHE A 146 11.53 8.72 -0.06
C PHE A 146 11.18 8.97 1.41
N TYR A 147 12.19 8.95 2.27
CA TYR A 147 12.02 9.15 3.71
C TYR A 147 12.16 10.62 4.08
N GLY A 148 11.04 11.27 4.43
CA GLY A 148 11.00 12.69 4.76
C GLY A 148 11.85 13.07 5.97
N ALA A 149 11.93 12.20 7.00
CA ALA A 149 12.71 12.46 8.21
C ALA A 149 14.22 12.59 7.96
N ILE A 150 14.75 11.88 6.96
CA ILE A 150 16.19 11.88 6.63
C ILE A 150 16.47 12.44 5.24
N ARG A 151 15.43 12.86 4.51
CA ARG A 151 15.47 13.37 3.12
C ARG A 151 16.29 12.49 2.18
N ARG A 152 16.11 11.17 2.29
CA ARG A 152 16.86 10.17 1.52
C ARG A 152 15.93 9.28 0.73
N ARG A 153 16.34 8.97 -0.51
CA ARG A 153 15.71 7.96 -1.36
C ARG A 153 16.40 6.61 -1.17
N GLU A 154 15.61 5.57 -1.09
CA GLU A 154 16.04 4.18 -1.06
C GLU A 154 15.38 3.43 -2.23
N PHE A 155 16.19 2.76 -3.06
CA PHE A 155 15.68 1.95 -4.16
C PHE A 155 15.39 0.53 -3.69
N ILE A 156 14.26 0.00 -4.13
CA ILE A 156 13.77 -1.33 -3.78
C ILE A 156 13.67 -2.16 -5.05
N THR A 157 14.33 -3.30 -5.05
CA THR A 157 14.17 -4.30 -6.11
C THR A 157 12.82 -5.00 -5.95
N ILE A 158 12.05 -5.04 -7.02
CA ILE A 158 10.77 -5.76 -7.10
C ILE A 158 11.06 -7.14 -7.70
N ASP A 159 11.57 -8.03 -6.86
CA ASP A 159 11.92 -9.39 -7.21
C ASP A 159 10.70 -10.33 -7.18
N ASP A 160 10.88 -11.54 -7.67
CA ASP A 160 9.83 -12.56 -7.76
C ASP A 160 9.31 -12.96 -6.37
N GLN A 161 10.17 -12.97 -5.35
CA GLN A 161 9.76 -13.32 -3.99
C GLN A 161 8.82 -12.26 -3.40
N LEU A 162 9.13 -10.98 -3.56
CA LEU A 162 8.28 -9.89 -3.13
C LEU A 162 6.94 -9.88 -3.89
N ARG A 163 6.95 -10.20 -5.19
CA ARG A 163 5.74 -10.34 -6.00
C ARG A 163 4.85 -11.47 -5.47
N ILE A 164 5.40 -12.66 -5.25
CA ILE A 164 4.67 -13.82 -4.72
C ILE A 164 4.07 -13.51 -3.35
N GLU A 165 4.84 -12.87 -2.45
CA GLU A 165 4.38 -12.45 -1.13
C GLU A 165 3.22 -11.44 -1.25
N THR A 166 3.35 -10.45 -2.13
CA THR A 166 2.34 -9.42 -2.36
C THR A 166 1.06 -10.03 -2.93
N GLU A 167 1.15 -10.88 -3.96
CA GLU A 167 0.00 -11.56 -4.55
C GLU A 167 -0.72 -12.49 -3.55
N LYS A 168 0.04 -13.14 -2.66
CA LYS A 168 -0.54 -13.92 -1.57
C LYS A 168 -1.37 -13.03 -0.64
N ILE A 169 -0.81 -11.90 -0.19
CA ILE A 169 -1.50 -10.96 0.69
C ILE A 169 -2.74 -10.35 0.01
N ILE A 170 -2.68 -10.04 -1.28
CA ILE A 170 -3.83 -9.56 -2.04
C ILE A 170 -4.99 -10.57 -1.94
N ARG A 171 -4.72 -11.85 -2.21
CA ARG A 171 -5.75 -12.91 -2.09
C ARG A 171 -6.29 -13.02 -0.67
N GLU A 172 -5.41 -13.04 0.32
CA GLU A 172 -5.81 -13.14 1.73
C GLU A 172 -6.67 -11.96 2.20
N VAL A 173 -6.43 -10.74 1.67
CA VAL A 173 -7.28 -9.57 1.96
C VAL A 173 -8.64 -9.69 1.29
N HIS A 174 -8.72 -10.12 0.03
CA HIS A 174 -10.00 -10.40 -0.62
C HIS A 174 -10.81 -11.45 0.15
N ASP A 175 -10.17 -12.55 0.57
CA ASP A 175 -10.79 -13.61 1.35
C ASP A 175 -11.29 -13.09 2.71
N LEU A 176 -10.47 -12.26 3.40
CA LEU A 176 -10.85 -11.65 4.67
C LEU A 176 -12.12 -10.80 4.54
N LEU A 177 -12.16 -9.91 3.55
CA LEU A 177 -13.30 -9.02 3.35
C LEU A 177 -14.55 -9.79 2.92
N SER A 178 -14.39 -10.78 2.04
CA SER A 178 -15.49 -11.64 1.59
C SER A 178 -16.08 -12.50 2.72
N SER A 179 -15.24 -12.96 3.66
CA SER A 179 -15.69 -13.73 4.83
C SER A 179 -16.49 -12.90 5.82
N ASN A 180 -16.27 -11.59 5.82
CA ASN A 180 -16.85 -10.64 6.80
C ASN A 180 -16.62 -11.05 8.26
N VAL A 181 -15.49 -11.72 8.56
CA VAL A 181 -15.14 -12.22 9.89
C VAL A 181 -13.92 -11.47 10.41
N VAL A 182 -14.02 -10.95 11.64
CA VAL A 182 -12.86 -10.33 12.33
C VAL A 182 -12.00 -11.44 12.97
N PRO A 183 -10.77 -11.68 12.48
CA PRO A 183 -9.92 -12.73 13.00
C PRO A 183 -9.45 -12.45 14.42
N HIS A 184 -9.22 -13.51 15.18
CA HIS A 184 -8.64 -13.42 16.52
C HIS A 184 -7.12 -13.28 16.43
N GLU A 185 -6.56 -12.28 17.10
CA GLU A 185 -5.11 -12.04 17.18
C GLU A 185 -4.67 -11.90 18.64
N ARG A 186 -3.54 -12.52 18.98
CA ARG A 186 -2.95 -12.39 20.32
C ARG A 186 -2.18 -11.09 20.44
N TYR A 187 -2.16 -10.54 21.68
CA TYR A 187 -1.31 -9.39 21.99
C TYR A 187 0.16 -9.68 21.70
N SER A 188 0.81 -8.77 21.00
CA SER A 188 2.24 -8.84 20.70
C SER A 188 2.89 -7.45 20.75
N ALA A 189 4.22 -7.39 20.56
CA ALA A 189 4.95 -6.12 20.59
C ALA A 189 4.46 -5.09 19.55
N LYS A 190 3.95 -5.56 18.40
CA LYS A 190 3.39 -4.68 17.34
C LYS A 190 2.19 -3.86 17.84
N CYS A 191 1.40 -4.39 18.78
CA CYS A 191 0.23 -3.72 19.32
C CYS A 191 0.54 -2.39 20.03
N LYS A 192 1.76 -2.21 20.54
CA LYS A 192 2.18 -0.94 21.18
C LYS A 192 2.18 0.24 20.21
N ASN A 193 2.38 -0.02 18.92
CA ASN A 193 2.43 1.00 17.87
C ASN A 193 1.17 1.00 16.98
N CYS A 194 0.17 0.20 17.31
CA CYS A 194 -1.09 0.10 16.58
C CYS A 194 -1.99 1.29 16.91
N SER A 195 -2.48 2.03 15.90
CA SER A 195 -3.38 3.17 16.10
C SER A 195 -4.65 2.78 16.86
N ILE A 196 -5.23 1.63 16.51
CA ILE A 196 -6.49 1.15 17.11
C ILE A 196 -6.30 0.21 18.31
N SER A 197 -5.12 0.20 18.96
CA SER A 197 -4.81 -0.71 20.07
C SER A 197 -5.80 -0.57 21.24
N ASN A 198 -6.23 0.65 21.54
CA ASN A 198 -7.19 0.94 22.62
C ASN A 198 -8.59 0.42 22.31
N LEU A 199 -9.00 0.47 21.04
CA LEU A 199 -10.30 -0.02 20.57
C LEU A 199 -10.29 -1.55 20.39
N CYS A 200 -9.20 -2.08 19.85
CA CYS A 200 -9.00 -3.52 19.66
C CYS A 200 -8.87 -4.32 20.97
N GLN A 201 -8.36 -3.70 22.03
CA GLN A 201 -8.14 -4.28 23.36
C GLN A 201 -7.51 -5.70 23.35
N PRO A 202 -6.38 -5.92 22.65
CA PRO A 202 -5.86 -7.27 22.43
C PRO A 202 -5.39 -8.00 23.71
N LYS A 203 -5.16 -7.26 24.79
CA LYS A 203 -4.82 -7.83 26.11
C LYS A 203 -6.04 -8.41 26.83
N ALA A 204 -7.21 -7.82 26.65
CA ALA A 204 -8.47 -8.28 27.22
C ALA A 204 -8.99 -9.54 26.54
N MET A 205 -8.59 -9.77 25.29
CA MET A 205 -8.97 -10.95 24.48
C MET A 205 -8.14 -12.21 24.81
N ASN A 206 -7.40 -12.21 25.92
CA ASN A 206 -6.69 -13.41 26.39
C ASN A 206 -7.71 -14.41 26.94
N GLU A 207 -7.87 -15.56 26.24
CA GLU A 207 -8.83 -16.60 26.59
C GLU A 207 -8.77 -17.04 28.07
N LYS A 208 -7.55 -17.12 28.62
CA LYS A 208 -7.36 -17.48 30.04
C LYS A 208 -7.96 -16.43 30.97
N LYS A 209 -7.71 -15.16 30.72
CA LYS A 209 -8.28 -14.06 31.52
C LYS A 209 -9.78 -13.94 31.34
N LEU A 210 -10.28 -14.16 30.13
CA LEU A 210 -11.71 -14.15 29.86
C LEU A 210 -12.42 -15.28 30.61
N LYS A 211 -11.83 -16.49 30.60
CA LYS A 211 -12.35 -17.63 31.36
C LYS A 211 -12.33 -17.38 32.86
N GLU A 212 -11.20 -16.90 33.41
CA GLU A 212 -11.09 -16.53 34.82
C GLU A 212 -12.13 -15.48 35.24
N TYR A 213 -12.35 -14.46 34.42
CA TYR A 213 -13.36 -13.44 34.65
C TYR A 213 -14.78 -14.00 34.59
N THR A 214 -15.08 -14.83 33.60
CA THR A 214 -16.38 -15.47 33.47
C THR A 214 -16.68 -16.38 34.67
N GLU A 215 -15.70 -17.17 35.12
CA GLU A 215 -15.84 -18.01 36.31
C GLU A 215 -16.09 -17.20 37.60
N LEU A 216 -15.51 -16.01 37.71
CA LEU A 216 -15.76 -15.09 38.83
C LEU A 216 -17.19 -14.54 38.81
N LEU A 217 -17.73 -14.21 37.63
CA LEU A 217 -19.12 -13.72 37.48
C LEU A 217 -20.17 -14.77 37.88
N TYR A 218 -19.91 -16.05 37.58
CA TYR A 218 -20.85 -17.14 37.92
C TYR A 218 -20.68 -17.71 39.33
N LYS A 219 -19.68 -17.24 40.09
CA LYS A 219 -19.49 -17.62 41.49
C LYS A 219 -20.16 -16.68 42.49
N GLN A 220 -20.83 -15.63 42.01
CA GLN A 220 -21.72 -14.76 42.78
C GLN A 220 -23.17 -15.25 42.71
#